data_e1bc1582f85659b9fc880b642073fab6
#
_entry.id   e1bc1582f85659b9fc880b642073fab6
#
_cell.length_a   1.000
_cell.length_b   1.000
_cell.length_c   1.000
_cell.angle_alpha   90.00
_cell.angle_beta   90.00
_cell.angle_gamma   90.00
#
_symmetry.space_group_name_H-M   'P 1'
#
loop_
_entity.id
_entity.type
_entity.pdbx_description
1 polymer ?
#
loop_
_entity_poly.entity_id
_entity_poly.type
_entity_poly.pdbx_seq_one_letter_code
_entity_poly.pdbx_strand_id
1 'polypeptide(L)'
;MLTIEHVTVDCKNPLLLAEFWCEMLDWEIIQSGEEEAYIAPKNRSLVLMSDVLFYKNPDDKVVKNRLHFCLRPDNQAVEIERALSLGAHHVDIGQTGEESWVVMADPEGNEFCILRSV
;
A
#
# COMPACT_ATOMS: atom_id res chain seq x y z
N MET A 1 3.47 -27.20 8.23
CA MET A 1 2.75 -25.94 8.46
C MET A 1 3.42 -24.83 7.65
N LEU A 2 2.63 -23.95 7.07
CA LEU A 2 3.12 -22.83 6.29
C LEU A 2 2.80 -21.52 7.00
N THR A 3 3.69 -20.55 6.86
CA THR A 3 3.45 -19.18 7.36
C THR A 3 3.66 -18.21 6.20
N ILE A 4 3.03 -17.05 6.26
CA ILE A 4 3.28 -15.99 5.29
C ILE A 4 4.51 -15.22 5.76
N GLU A 5 5.59 -15.31 4.98
CA GLU A 5 6.82 -14.58 5.28
C GLU A 5 6.67 -13.10 5.00
N HIS A 6 6.22 -12.78 3.80
CA HIS A 6 5.92 -11.41 3.39
C HIS A 6 5.02 -11.42 2.16
N VAL A 7 4.52 -10.25 1.79
CA VAL A 7 3.81 -10.03 0.54
C VAL A 7 4.75 -9.29 -0.41
N THR A 8 4.87 -9.77 -1.64
CA THR A 8 5.69 -9.11 -2.67
C THR A 8 4.78 -8.33 -3.61
N VAL A 9 5.14 -7.08 -3.86
CA VAL A 9 4.46 -6.19 -4.82
C VAL A 9 5.44 -5.87 -5.93
N ASP A 10 5.13 -6.28 -7.15
CA ASP A 10 5.93 -5.92 -8.31
C ASP A 10 5.71 -4.45 -8.66
N CYS A 11 6.79 -3.76 -9.02
CA CYS A 11 6.74 -2.32 -9.27
C CYS A 11 7.93 -1.89 -10.13
N LYS A 12 7.86 -0.70 -10.68
CA LYS A 12 8.96 -0.14 -11.46
C LYS A 12 10.03 0.49 -10.60
N ASN A 13 9.62 1.21 -9.56
CA ASN A 13 10.52 1.96 -8.68
C ASN A 13 10.37 1.51 -7.24
N PRO A 14 11.04 0.41 -6.84
CA PRO A 14 10.85 -0.14 -5.49
C PRO A 14 11.08 0.86 -4.36
N LEU A 15 12.15 1.66 -4.44
CA LEU A 15 12.45 2.60 -3.36
C LEU A 15 11.39 3.69 -3.23
N LEU A 16 10.96 4.28 -4.36
CA LEU A 16 9.92 5.31 -4.33
C LEU A 16 8.60 4.77 -3.78
N LEU A 17 8.23 3.57 -4.21
CA LEU A 17 7.00 2.95 -3.73
C LEU A 17 7.08 2.57 -2.25
N ALA A 18 8.25 2.07 -1.82
CA ALA A 18 8.50 1.76 -0.42
C ALA A 18 8.39 3.02 0.46
N GLU A 19 8.94 4.14 0.00
CA GLU A 19 8.85 5.42 0.72
C GLU A 19 7.39 5.86 0.88
N PHE A 20 6.58 5.76 -0.19
CA PHE A 20 5.16 6.06 -0.11
C PHE A 20 4.47 5.21 0.96
N TRP A 21 4.66 3.89 0.92
CA TRP A 21 3.97 2.99 1.84
C TRP A 21 4.48 3.12 3.27
N CYS A 22 5.76 3.43 3.47
CA CYS A 22 6.29 3.74 4.81
C CYS A 22 5.60 4.97 5.40
N GLU A 23 5.38 6.01 4.60
CA GLU A 23 4.65 7.19 5.06
C GLU A 23 3.19 6.86 5.36
N MET A 24 2.54 6.07 4.49
CA MET A 24 1.14 5.68 4.70
C MET A 24 0.93 4.87 5.97
N LEU A 25 1.83 3.94 6.25
CA LEU A 25 1.69 2.95 7.32
C LEU A 25 2.45 3.29 8.58
N ASP A 26 3.30 4.32 8.56
CA ASP A 26 4.28 4.61 9.60
C ASP A 26 5.20 3.41 9.84
N TRP A 27 5.66 2.83 8.75
CA TRP A 27 6.62 1.73 8.72
C TRP A 27 8.00 2.25 8.36
N GLU A 28 8.99 1.36 8.33
CA GLU A 28 10.37 1.71 8.00
C GLU A 28 10.92 0.82 6.89
N ILE A 29 11.87 1.35 6.11
CA ILE A 29 12.61 0.56 5.13
C ILE A 29 13.70 -0.19 5.90
N ILE A 30 13.68 -1.53 5.80
CA ILE A 30 14.65 -2.37 6.51
C ILE A 30 15.78 -2.86 5.61
N GLN A 31 15.60 -2.81 4.30
CA GLN A 31 16.61 -3.18 3.32
C GLN A 31 16.22 -2.59 1.97
N SER A 32 17.17 -2.07 1.22
CA SER A 32 16.90 -1.55 -0.13
C SER A 32 18.11 -1.73 -1.04
N GLY A 33 17.83 -1.79 -2.35
CA GLY A 33 18.81 -1.90 -3.41
C GLY A 33 18.18 -1.47 -4.72
N GLU A 34 18.85 -1.70 -5.84
CA GLU A 34 18.34 -1.30 -7.16
C GLU A 34 17.11 -2.12 -7.57
N GLU A 35 17.04 -3.37 -7.13
CA GLU A 35 16.00 -4.30 -7.58
C GLU A 35 14.88 -4.47 -6.57
N GLU A 36 15.04 -4.04 -5.32
CA GLU A 36 14.09 -4.35 -4.28
C GLU A 36 14.16 -3.38 -3.11
N ALA A 37 13.04 -3.30 -2.36
CA ALA A 37 12.99 -2.60 -1.09
C ALA A 37 12.01 -3.34 -0.16
N TYR A 38 12.47 -3.68 1.03
CA TYR A 38 11.65 -4.30 2.08
C TYR A 38 11.23 -3.23 3.07
N ILE A 39 9.96 -3.25 3.44
CA ILE A 39 9.46 -2.40 4.52
C ILE A 39 8.83 -3.27 5.61
N ALA A 40 8.84 -2.77 6.82
CA ALA A 40 8.29 -3.49 7.97
C ALA A 40 7.78 -2.51 9.02
N PRO A 41 6.84 -2.94 9.88
CA PRO A 41 6.40 -2.13 11.01
C PRO A 41 7.57 -1.80 11.93
N LYS A 42 7.58 -0.59 12.48
CA LYS A 42 8.59 -0.18 13.44
C LYS A 42 8.55 -1.02 14.72
N ASN A 43 7.35 -1.45 15.10
CA ASN A 43 7.17 -2.36 16.24
C ASN A 43 6.51 -3.65 15.75
N ARG A 44 7.32 -4.60 15.33
CA ARG A 44 6.88 -5.85 14.70
C ARG A 44 6.10 -6.77 15.62
N SER A 45 6.24 -6.62 16.94
CA SER A 45 5.55 -7.48 17.90
C SER A 45 4.04 -7.21 17.96
N LEU A 46 3.57 -6.09 17.40
CA LEU A 46 2.18 -5.67 17.47
C LEU A 46 1.38 -5.97 16.19
N VAL A 47 1.99 -6.61 15.19
CA VAL A 47 1.33 -6.83 13.88
C VAL A 47 1.44 -8.27 13.45
N LEU A 48 0.46 -8.69 12.61
CA LEU A 48 0.38 -10.06 12.11
C LEU A 48 1.27 -10.30 10.90
N MET A 49 1.51 -9.27 10.09
CA MET A 49 2.36 -9.34 8.90
C MET A 49 3.66 -8.62 9.17
N SER A 50 4.79 -9.32 8.95
CA SER A 50 6.09 -8.79 9.34
C SER A 50 6.66 -7.77 8.35
N ASP A 51 6.48 -7.96 7.05
CA ASP A 51 7.06 -7.06 6.05
C ASP A 51 6.37 -7.15 4.69
N VAL A 52 6.65 -6.15 3.87
CA VAL A 52 6.25 -6.11 2.46
C VAL A 52 7.50 -5.88 1.64
N LEU A 53 7.64 -6.64 0.56
CA LEU A 53 8.74 -6.52 -0.39
C LEU A 53 8.23 -5.83 -1.66
N PHE A 54 8.88 -4.76 -2.07
CA PHE A 54 8.69 -4.17 -3.39
C PHE A 54 9.83 -4.63 -4.29
N TYR A 55 9.48 -5.33 -5.37
CA TYR A 55 10.44 -5.96 -6.27
C TYR A 55 10.29 -5.39 -7.67
N LYS A 56 11.42 -5.03 -8.28
CA LYS A 56 11.43 -4.37 -9.59
C LYS A 56 10.92 -5.29 -10.68
N ASN A 57 10.00 -4.76 -11.49
CA ASN A 57 9.38 -5.45 -12.62
C ASN A 57 9.19 -4.43 -13.74
N PRO A 58 9.55 -4.75 -14.99
CA PRO A 58 9.44 -3.79 -16.10
C PRO A 58 8.02 -3.57 -16.59
N ASP A 59 7.08 -4.44 -16.22
CA ASP A 59 5.72 -4.38 -16.75
C ASP A 59 4.92 -3.29 -16.07
N ASP A 60 4.11 -2.57 -16.86
CA ASP A 60 3.16 -1.59 -16.32
C ASP A 60 2.00 -2.30 -15.66
N LYS A 61 1.47 -1.67 -14.62
CA LYS A 61 0.23 -2.10 -13.99
C LYS A 61 -0.93 -1.69 -14.92
N VAL A 62 -1.69 -2.65 -15.47
CA VAL A 62 -2.76 -2.40 -16.43
C VAL A 62 -4.14 -2.77 -15.89
N VAL A 63 -4.31 -4.01 -15.39
CA VAL A 63 -5.59 -4.47 -14.88
C VAL A 63 -5.69 -4.25 -13.38
N LYS A 64 -6.93 -4.23 -12.86
CA LYS A 64 -7.16 -4.08 -11.41
C LYS A 64 -6.48 -5.22 -10.65
N ASN A 65 -5.83 -4.88 -9.54
CA ASN A 65 -5.21 -5.87 -8.66
C ASN A 65 -6.27 -6.77 -8.04
N ARG A 66 -5.99 -8.06 -7.98
CA ARG A 66 -6.85 -9.02 -7.30
C ARG A 66 -6.59 -9.01 -5.79
N LEU A 67 -5.33 -8.84 -5.38
CA LEU A 67 -4.97 -8.62 -3.98
C LEU A 67 -4.77 -7.12 -3.76
N HIS A 68 -5.35 -6.60 -2.69
CA HIS A 68 -5.18 -5.18 -2.35
C HIS A 68 -5.24 -5.01 -0.83
N PHE A 69 -4.65 -3.92 -0.35
CA PHE A 69 -4.68 -3.58 1.06
C PHE A 69 -5.97 -2.85 1.40
N CYS A 70 -6.55 -3.17 2.55
CA CYS A 70 -7.65 -2.41 3.14
C CYS A 70 -7.14 -1.82 4.45
N LEU A 71 -7.13 -0.51 4.55
CA LEU A 71 -6.50 0.22 5.65
C LEU A 71 -7.56 0.80 6.57
N ARG A 72 -7.38 0.61 7.88
CA ARG A 72 -8.30 1.15 8.90
C ARG A 72 -7.74 2.45 9.46
N PRO A 73 -8.39 3.60 9.20
CA PRO A 73 -7.93 4.89 9.70
C PRO A 73 -8.55 5.23 11.05
N ASP A 74 -7.94 6.17 11.75
CA ASP A 74 -8.60 6.86 12.86
C ASP A 74 -9.60 7.89 12.32
N ASN A 75 -9.23 8.58 11.22
CA ASN A 75 -10.08 9.56 10.55
C ASN A 75 -9.92 9.38 9.05
N GLN A 76 -10.98 8.89 8.40
CA GLN A 76 -10.95 8.57 6.98
C GLN A 76 -10.60 9.79 6.10
N ALA A 77 -11.27 10.91 6.34
CA ALA A 77 -11.06 12.11 5.50
C ALA A 77 -9.64 12.64 5.59
N VAL A 78 -9.06 12.64 6.78
CA VAL A 78 -7.67 13.06 7.00
C VAL A 78 -6.71 12.15 6.26
N GLU A 79 -6.92 10.84 6.33
CA GLU A 79 -6.02 9.89 5.66
C GLU A 79 -6.14 9.94 4.15
N ILE A 80 -7.32 10.20 3.60
CA ILE A 80 -7.51 10.40 2.16
C ILE A 80 -6.70 11.62 1.70
N GLU A 81 -6.81 12.75 2.39
CA GLU A 81 -6.06 13.95 2.04
C GLU A 81 -4.55 13.73 2.14
N ARG A 82 -4.11 13.02 3.17
CA ARG A 82 -2.70 12.70 3.32
C ARG A 82 -2.19 11.81 2.19
N ALA A 83 -2.97 10.78 1.82
CA ALA A 83 -2.63 9.90 0.70
C ALA A 83 -2.49 10.69 -0.60
N LEU A 84 -3.42 11.59 -0.88
CA LEU A 84 -3.36 12.45 -2.07
C LEU A 84 -2.09 13.30 -2.07
N SER A 85 -1.71 13.85 -0.92
CA SER A 85 -0.49 14.67 -0.80
C SER A 85 0.79 13.86 -1.02
N LEU A 86 0.73 12.55 -0.79
CA LEU A 86 1.87 11.63 -0.97
C LEU A 86 1.95 11.04 -2.38
N GLY A 87 1.01 11.36 -3.25
CA GLY A 87 1.03 10.89 -4.63
C GLY A 87 0.01 9.82 -5.00
N ALA A 88 -0.87 9.45 -4.07
CA ALA A 88 -1.99 8.57 -4.39
C ALA A 88 -3.08 9.35 -5.13
N HIS A 89 -4.00 8.64 -5.76
CA HIS A 89 -5.13 9.28 -6.45
C HIS A 89 -6.38 8.41 -6.32
N HIS A 90 -7.54 9.03 -6.51
CA HIS A 90 -8.81 8.32 -6.56
C HIS A 90 -8.90 7.48 -7.82
N VAL A 91 -9.57 6.30 -7.73
CA VAL A 91 -9.83 5.47 -8.89
C VAL A 91 -11.29 5.02 -8.91
N ASP A 92 -11.80 4.84 -10.11
CA ASP A 92 -13.15 4.31 -10.35
C ASP A 92 -13.00 2.86 -10.79
N ILE A 93 -13.50 1.95 -9.94
CA ILE A 93 -13.53 0.51 -10.24
C ILE A 93 -14.95 -0.02 -10.33
N GLY A 94 -15.93 0.89 -10.53
CA GLY A 94 -17.34 0.56 -10.62
C GLY A 94 -18.11 0.73 -9.31
N GLN A 95 -17.49 1.30 -8.28
CA GLN A 95 -18.16 1.57 -7.00
C GLN A 95 -19.26 2.64 -7.19
N THR A 96 -20.30 2.57 -6.37
CA THR A 96 -21.47 3.45 -6.47
C THR A 96 -21.25 4.82 -5.84
N GLY A 97 -20.28 4.93 -4.93
CA GLY A 97 -20.09 6.13 -4.11
C GLY A 97 -20.82 6.08 -2.79
N GLU A 98 -21.60 5.03 -2.55
CA GLU A 98 -22.35 4.84 -1.30
C GLU A 98 -21.64 3.93 -0.32
N GLU A 99 -20.57 3.29 -0.74
CA GLU A 99 -19.77 2.41 0.11
C GLU A 99 -19.12 3.18 1.26
N SER A 100 -18.90 2.49 2.38
CA SER A 100 -18.24 3.09 3.54
C SER A 100 -16.72 3.22 3.36
N TRP A 101 -16.16 2.54 2.36
CA TRP A 101 -14.72 2.60 2.04
C TRP A 101 -14.48 3.48 0.81
N VAL A 102 -13.25 3.98 0.69
CA VAL A 102 -12.82 4.77 -0.46
C VAL A 102 -11.69 4.04 -1.17
N VAL A 103 -11.81 3.88 -2.49
CA VAL A 103 -10.79 3.21 -3.30
C VAL A 103 -9.83 4.26 -3.84
N MET A 104 -8.54 3.99 -3.67
CA MET A 104 -7.47 4.83 -4.17
C MET A 104 -6.42 3.97 -4.87
N ALA A 105 -5.50 4.61 -5.57
CA ALA A 105 -4.34 3.96 -6.15
C ALA A 105 -3.07 4.60 -5.62
N ASP A 106 -2.04 3.79 -5.41
CA ASP A 106 -0.72 4.28 -5.03
C ASP A 106 -0.02 4.92 -6.25
N PRO A 107 1.18 5.50 -6.10
CA PRO A 107 1.86 6.17 -7.22
C PRO A 107 2.11 5.29 -8.45
N GLU A 108 2.11 3.98 -8.31
CA GLU A 108 2.25 3.07 -9.44
C GLU A 108 0.92 2.46 -9.90
N GLY A 109 -0.21 2.92 -9.37
CA GLY A 109 -1.52 2.50 -9.80
C GLY A 109 -2.09 1.30 -9.05
N ASN A 110 -1.44 0.81 -7.99
CA ASN A 110 -1.96 -0.30 -7.22
C ASN A 110 -3.14 0.16 -6.38
N GLU A 111 -4.30 -0.47 -6.57
CA GLU A 111 -5.51 -0.13 -5.81
C GLU A 111 -5.37 -0.53 -4.34
N PHE A 112 -5.91 0.31 -3.49
CA PHE A 112 -6.07 0.03 -2.06
C PHE A 112 -7.31 0.75 -1.55
N CYS A 113 -7.80 0.34 -0.40
CA CYS A 113 -8.99 0.95 0.19
C CYS A 113 -8.66 1.59 1.52
N ILE A 114 -9.25 2.76 1.77
CA ILE A 114 -9.27 3.37 3.09
C ILE A 114 -10.67 3.14 3.63
N LEU A 115 -10.76 2.36 4.70
CA LEU A 115 -12.02 1.98 5.32
C LEU A 115 -12.58 3.13 6.15
N ARG A 116 -13.83 3.03 6.57
CA ARG A 116 -14.39 3.99 7.51
C ARG A 116 -13.68 3.89 8.86
N SER A 117 -13.73 4.95 9.63
CA SER A 117 -13.30 4.93 11.03
C SER A 117 -14.19 3.97 11.84
N VAL A 118 -13.65 3.39 12.86
CA VAL A 118 -14.41 2.52 13.76
C VAL A 118 -15.06 3.33 14.86
#